data_6c9b04b066baeaf753036fe4bb984d87
#
_entry.id   6c9b04b066baeaf753036fe4bb984d87
#
_cell.length_a   1.000
_cell.length_b   1.000
_cell.length_c   1.000
_cell.angle_alpha   90.00
_cell.angle_beta   90.00
_cell.angle_gamma   90.00
#
_symmetry.space_group_name_H-M   'P 1'
#
loop_
_entity.id
_entity.type
_entity.pdbx_description
1 polymer ?
#
loop_
_entity_poly.entity_id
_entity_poly.type
_entity_poly.pdbx_seq_one_letter_code
_entity_poly.pdbx_strand_id
1 'polypeptide(L)' 'MSSNKDKVMKTLIEENLKLRNRIVQLERELETMQSKHVDVLHELLECKLSIREILDILKNDSMFRNANEHSSSNKR' A
#
# COMPACT_ATOMS: atom_id res chain seq x y z
N MET A 1 -51.75 -1.61 23.87
CA MET A 1 -50.85 -1.12 24.84
C MET A 1 -49.60 -0.56 24.25
N SER A 2 -49.53 0.73 24.33
CA SER A 2 -48.46 1.48 23.67
C SER A 2 -47.09 1.29 24.30
N SER A 3 -47.02 0.87 25.59
CA SER A 3 -45.74 0.78 26.31
C SER A 3 -44.78 -0.30 25.76
N ASN A 4 -45.31 -1.44 25.31
CA ASN A 4 -44.48 -2.48 24.72
C ASN A 4 -43.93 -2.07 23.33
N LYS A 5 -44.81 -1.45 22.56
CA LYS A 5 -44.46 -0.92 21.24
C LYS A 5 -43.43 0.20 21.37
N ASP A 6 -43.59 1.07 22.36
CA ASP A 6 -42.66 2.16 22.62
C ASP A 6 -41.29 1.64 23.07
N LYS A 7 -41.27 0.60 23.90
CA LYS A 7 -40.00 -0.04 24.30
C LYS A 7 -39.26 -0.66 23.12
N VAL A 8 -40.00 -1.36 22.28
CA VAL A 8 -39.41 -1.96 21.07
C VAL A 8 -38.87 -0.87 20.17
N MET A 9 -39.63 0.19 19.95
CA MET A 9 -39.17 1.31 19.12
C MET A 9 -37.93 1.95 19.70
N LYS A 10 -37.89 2.19 20.99
CA LYS A 10 -36.74 2.78 21.65
C LYS A 10 -35.50 1.90 21.48
N THR A 11 -35.65 0.58 21.68
CA THR A 11 -34.56 -0.37 21.49
C THR A 11 -34.05 -0.35 20.06
N LEU A 12 -34.96 -0.32 19.08
CA LEU A 12 -34.59 -0.27 17.67
C LEU A 12 -33.84 1.02 17.32
N ILE A 13 -34.27 2.15 17.87
CA ILE A 13 -33.61 3.44 17.68
C ILE A 13 -32.20 3.38 18.26
N GLU A 14 -32.02 2.86 19.45
CA GLU A 14 -30.73 2.74 20.11
C GLU A 14 -29.78 1.81 19.32
N GLU A 15 -30.29 0.66 18.88
CA GLU A 15 -29.53 -0.28 18.08
C GLU A 15 -29.13 0.33 16.74
N ASN A 16 -30.06 1.05 16.12
CA ASN A 16 -29.79 1.73 14.87
C ASN A 16 -28.67 2.76 15.04
N LEU A 17 -28.71 3.52 16.11
CA LEU A 17 -27.67 4.51 16.40
C LEU A 17 -26.32 3.86 16.65
N LYS A 18 -26.29 2.78 17.41
CA LYS A 18 -25.03 2.02 17.63
C LYS A 18 -24.45 1.50 16.32
N LEU A 19 -25.29 0.96 15.47
CA LEU A 19 -24.86 0.43 14.18
C LEU A 19 -24.32 1.53 13.26
N ARG A 20 -24.98 2.67 13.25
CA ARG A 20 -24.52 3.83 12.47
C ARG A 20 -23.15 4.30 12.95
N ASN A 21 -22.97 4.38 14.27
CA ASN A 21 -21.68 4.77 14.85
C ASN A 21 -20.59 3.76 14.50
N ARG A 22 -20.95 2.48 14.52
CA ARG A 22 -20.03 1.41 14.14
C ARG A 22 -19.63 1.52 12.66
N ILE A 23 -20.58 1.82 11.79
CA ILE A 23 -20.33 2.02 10.38
C ILE A 23 -19.33 3.17 10.16
N VAL A 24 -19.55 4.30 10.82
CA VAL A 24 -18.64 5.45 10.72
C VAL A 24 -17.24 5.06 11.17
N GLN A 25 -17.12 4.33 12.29
CA GLN A 25 -15.83 3.87 12.78
C GLN A 25 -15.14 2.94 11.79
N LEU A 26 -15.88 1.98 11.24
CA LEU A 26 -15.34 1.05 10.26
C LEU A 26 -14.91 1.76 8.99
N GLU A 27 -15.66 2.75 8.54
CA GLU A 27 -15.28 3.56 7.38
C GLU A 27 -13.96 4.29 7.61
N ARG A 28 -13.77 4.86 8.81
CA ARG A 28 -12.51 5.52 9.17
C ARG A 28 -11.35 4.53 9.20
N GLU A 29 -11.57 3.35 9.79
CA GLU A 29 -10.57 2.31 9.82
C GLU A 29 -10.18 1.88 8.41
N LEU A 30 -11.18 1.74 7.55
CA LEU A 30 -10.95 1.38 6.15
C LEU A 30 -10.12 2.44 5.42
N GLU A 31 -10.46 3.71 5.59
CA GLU A 31 -9.70 4.81 4.99
C GLU A 31 -8.25 4.80 5.47
N THR A 32 -8.03 4.58 6.76
CA THR A 32 -6.68 4.50 7.32
C THR A 32 -5.90 3.34 6.71
N MET A 33 -6.54 2.18 6.60
CA MET A 33 -5.91 1.00 5.99
C MET A 33 -5.60 1.24 4.52
N GLN A 34 -6.50 1.87 3.79
CA GLN A 34 -6.29 2.19 2.38
C GLN A 34 -5.11 3.15 2.20
N SER A 35 -5.02 4.17 3.06
CA SER A 35 -3.92 5.12 3.04
C SER A 35 -2.59 4.42 3.29
N LYS A 36 -2.52 3.55 4.30
CA LYS A 36 -1.32 2.77 4.59
C LYS A 36 -0.95 1.84 3.44
N HIS A 37 -1.96 1.25 2.82
CA HIS A 37 -1.74 0.37 1.66
C HIS A 37 -1.10 1.13 0.51
N VAL A 38 -1.61 2.33 0.21
CA VAL A 38 -1.04 3.19 -0.83
C VAL A 38 0.40 3.55 -0.49
N ASP A 39 0.69 3.90 0.76
CA ASP A 39 2.04 4.24 1.21
C ASP A 39 3.01 3.06 1.02
N VAL A 40 2.58 1.86 1.40
CA VAL A 40 3.39 0.65 1.23
C VAL A 40 3.65 0.37 -0.25
N LEU A 41 2.61 0.50 -1.09
CA LEU A 41 2.77 0.32 -2.52
C LEU A 41 3.74 1.34 -3.12
N HIS A 42 3.69 2.57 -2.64
CA HIS A 42 4.58 3.63 -3.09
C HIS A 42 6.02 3.31 -2.71
N GLU A 43 6.26 2.91 -1.48
CA GLU A 43 7.59 2.48 -1.03
C GLU A 43 8.11 1.28 -1.83
N LEU A 44 7.22 0.34 -2.11
CA LEU A 44 7.57 -0.83 -2.89
C LEU A 44 7.99 -0.44 -4.30
N LEU A 45 7.26 0.48 -4.91
CA LEU A 45 7.58 1.00 -6.24
C LEU A 45 8.93 1.71 -6.24
N GLU A 46 9.18 2.57 -5.25
CA GLU A 46 10.46 3.27 -5.12
C GLU A 46 11.61 2.27 -4.97
N CYS A 47 11.42 1.25 -4.14
CA CYS A 47 12.40 0.21 -3.94
C CYS A 47 12.67 -0.55 -5.25
N LYS A 48 11.62 -0.88 -5.99
CA LYS A 48 11.74 -1.55 -7.28
C LYS A 48 12.50 -0.71 -8.28
N LEU A 49 12.24 0.59 -8.33
CA LEU A 49 12.94 1.51 -9.22
C LEU A 49 14.41 1.63 -8.84
N SER A 50 14.71 1.70 -7.54
CA SER A 50 16.10 1.75 -7.05
C SER A 50 16.87 0.49 -7.42
N ILE A 51 16.24 -0.67 -7.27
CA ILE A 51 16.86 -1.95 -7.66
C ILE A 51 17.13 -1.96 -9.16
N ARG A 52 16.18 -1.49 -9.95
CA ARG A 52 16.33 -1.42 -11.40
C ARG A 52 17.49 -0.51 -11.79
N GLU A 53 17.63 0.64 -11.14
CA GLU A 53 18.73 1.56 -11.37
C GLU A 53 20.07 0.92 -11.02
N ILE A 54 20.16 0.23 -9.88
CA ILE A 54 21.36 -0.47 -9.46
C ILE A 54 21.73 -1.55 -10.49
N LEU A 55 20.75 -2.32 -10.93
CA LEU A 55 20.98 -3.35 -11.93
C LEU A 55 21.47 -2.75 -13.26
N ASP A 56 20.91 -1.63 -13.67
CA ASP A 56 21.34 -0.94 -14.89
C ASP A 56 22.78 -0.44 -14.76
N ILE A 57 23.13 0.13 -13.60
CA ILE A 57 24.49 0.59 -13.34
C ILE A 57 25.47 -0.59 -13.38
N LEU A 58 25.15 -1.69 -12.72
CA LEU A 58 25.99 -2.89 -12.71
C LEU A 58 26.13 -3.49 -14.10
N LYS A 59 25.06 -3.50 -14.86
CA LYS A 59 25.06 -4.00 -16.23
C LYS A 59 25.95 -3.14 -17.11
N ASN A 60 25.85 -1.83 -17.01
CA ASN A 60 26.66 -0.89 -17.77
C ASN A 60 28.13 -1.01 -17.38
N ASP A 61 28.41 -1.13 -16.08
CA ASP A 61 29.76 -1.31 -15.58
C ASP A 61 30.38 -2.62 -16.09
N SER A 62 29.59 -3.68 -16.08
CA SER A 62 30.01 -4.98 -16.60
C SER A 62 30.31 -4.91 -18.09
N MET A 63 29.49 -4.24 -18.88
CA MET A 63 29.71 -4.02 -20.29
C MET A 63 30.97 -3.20 -20.54
N PHE A 64 31.18 -2.15 -19.76
CA PHE A 64 32.37 -1.32 -19.86
C PHE A 64 33.64 -2.12 -19.55
N ARG A 65 33.60 -2.94 -18.51
CA ARG A 65 34.72 -3.82 -18.15
C ARG A 65 35.03 -4.82 -19.27
N ASN A 66 34.00 -5.42 -19.83
CA ASN A 66 34.15 -6.37 -20.92
C ASN A 66 34.79 -5.70 -22.16
N ALA A 67 34.34 -4.48 -22.48
CA ALA A 67 34.90 -3.72 -23.58
C ALA A 67 36.38 -3.38 -23.33
N ASN A 68 36.72 -2.99 -22.09
CA ASN A 68 38.08 -2.69 -21.71
C ASN A 68 38.98 -3.93 -21.77
N GLU A 69 38.51 -5.04 -21.23
CA GLU A 69 39.26 -6.29 -21.27
C GLU A 69 39.51 -6.75 -22.70
N HIS A 70 38.49 -6.65 -23.54
CA HIS A 70 38.59 -7.02 -24.94
C HIS A 70 39.57 -6.11 -25.68
N SER A 71 39.49 -4.81 -25.43
CA SER A 71 40.41 -3.84 -26.01
C SER A 71 41.86 -4.09 -25.57
N SER A 72 42.05 -4.39 -24.28
CA SER A 72 43.36 -4.73 -23.73
C SER A 72 43.89 -6.00 -24.34
N SER A 73 43.04 -7.00 -24.55
CA SER A 73 43.43 -8.25 -25.21
C SER A 73 43.87 -8.04 -26.64
N ASN A 74 43.21 -7.15 -27.35
CA ASN A 74 43.55 -6.85 -28.75
C ASN A 74 44.87 -6.12 -28.93
N LYS A 75 45.37 -5.50 -27.90
CA LYS A 75 46.65 -4.79 -27.97
C LYS A 75 47.86 -5.71 -27.90
N ARG A 76 47.61 -6.95 -27.66
CA ARG A 76 48.67 -7.96 -27.70
C ARG A 76 48.85 -8.43 -29.13
#